data_d7805c4d4160fd209a514d5ee07c8f8b
#
_entry.id   d7805c4d4160fd209a514d5ee07c8f8b
#
_cell.length_a   1.000
_cell.length_b   1.000
_cell.length_c   1.000
_cell.angle_alpha   90.00
_cell.angle_beta   90.00
_cell.angle_gamma   90.00
#
_symmetry.space_group_name_H-M   'P 1'
#
loop_
_entity.id
_entity.type
_entity.pdbx_description
1 polymer ?
#
loop_
_entity_poly.entity_id
_entity_poly.type
_entity_poly.pdbx_seq_one_letter_code
_entity_poly.pdbx_strand_id
1 'polypeptide(L)'
;MNSENILTIKNLSFEYDSGFSLKNINADFSKGEKIAVLGSNGSGKSTFFLNINGVLSHHHGSIFYKDIEITGKNLDILRRNVGIVFQEPDSQLIASTVEAEVSFGPVNMGLSEEEVKQRVNSSMIEMNIESLRERPVHYLSGGQKKRVSIADILAMRPEIIIFDEPTASLDPVNCKMFEKTLERLENQNITTIVSTHDVNFAWKWAERVIVFHDGCIIADDIPKNVFSDSGLLKKANLVRPVLMEVC
;
A
#
# COMPACT_ATOMS: atom_id res chain seq x y z
N MET A 1 -3.09 -23.72 7.66
CA MET A 1 -4.22 -23.24 6.85
C MET A 1 -3.65 -22.86 5.51
N ASN A 2 -4.15 -23.40 4.40
CA ASN A 2 -3.73 -22.90 3.08
C ASN A 2 -4.26 -21.47 2.96
N SER A 3 -3.36 -20.50 3.04
CA SER A 3 -3.70 -19.10 2.78
C SER A 3 -4.09 -18.97 1.31
N GLU A 4 -5.26 -18.39 1.04
CA GLU A 4 -5.74 -18.15 -0.32
C GLU A 4 -4.92 -17.02 -0.94
N ASN A 5 -4.18 -17.30 -2.00
CA ASN A 5 -3.47 -16.27 -2.76
C ASN A 5 -4.48 -15.38 -3.48
N ILE A 6 -4.45 -14.09 -3.20
CA ILE A 6 -5.36 -13.11 -3.81
C ILE A 6 -4.71 -12.28 -4.90
N LEU A 7 -3.38 -12.17 -4.90
CA LEU A 7 -2.63 -11.49 -5.95
C LEU A 7 -1.34 -12.26 -6.23
N THR A 8 -1.13 -12.64 -7.47
CA THR A 8 0.08 -13.37 -7.94
C THR A 8 0.75 -12.61 -9.06
N ILE A 9 2.03 -12.39 -8.94
CA ILE A 9 2.87 -11.71 -9.92
C ILE A 9 3.90 -12.71 -10.45
N LYS A 10 3.99 -12.85 -11.79
CA LYS A 10 4.89 -13.78 -12.45
C LYS A 10 5.76 -13.06 -13.48
N ASN A 11 7.09 -13.09 -13.26
CA ASN A 11 8.11 -12.58 -14.17
C ASN A 11 7.87 -11.13 -14.64
N LEU A 12 7.28 -10.29 -13.77
CA LEU A 12 6.93 -8.91 -14.10
C LEU A 12 8.19 -8.10 -14.33
N SER A 13 8.24 -7.45 -15.48
CA SER A 13 9.30 -6.50 -15.84
C SER A 13 8.68 -5.23 -16.41
N PHE A 14 9.26 -4.09 -16.02
CA PHE A 14 8.80 -2.77 -16.43
C PHE A 14 10.02 -1.85 -16.60
N GLU A 15 10.02 -1.00 -17.60
CA GLU A 15 11.10 -0.04 -17.87
C GLU A 15 10.51 1.33 -18.17
N TYR A 16 11.09 2.37 -17.55
CA TYR A 16 10.83 3.76 -17.92
C TYR A 16 11.75 4.16 -19.07
N ASP A 17 11.33 5.12 -19.89
CA ASP A 17 12.17 5.72 -20.94
C ASP A 17 13.50 6.28 -20.39
N SER A 18 13.53 6.63 -19.10
CA SER A 18 14.72 7.07 -18.37
C SER A 18 15.74 5.97 -18.06
N GLY A 19 15.44 4.72 -18.38
CA GLY A 19 16.31 3.55 -18.17
C GLY A 19 16.19 2.84 -16.83
N PHE A 20 15.37 3.34 -15.86
CA PHE A 20 15.07 2.59 -14.64
C PHE A 20 14.11 1.44 -14.95
N SER A 21 14.33 0.27 -14.38
CA SER A 21 13.52 -0.92 -14.65
C SER A 21 13.25 -1.78 -13.42
N LEU A 22 12.07 -2.44 -13.41
CA LEU A 22 11.82 -3.63 -12.61
C LEU A 22 12.20 -4.87 -13.43
N LYS A 23 12.83 -5.85 -12.79
CA LYS A 23 13.43 -7.01 -13.49
C LYS A 23 12.93 -8.31 -12.87
N ASN A 24 12.14 -9.05 -13.65
CA ASN A 24 11.73 -10.42 -13.31
C ASN A 24 11.16 -10.56 -11.90
N ILE A 25 10.22 -9.68 -11.50
CA ILE A 25 9.60 -9.70 -10.19
C ILE A 25 8.61 -10.88 -10.12
N ASN A 26 8.76 -11.70 -9.09
CA ASN A 26 7.84 -12.76 -8.73
C ASN A 26 7.42 -12.57 -7.27
N ALA A 27 6.13 -12.57 -7.00
CA ALA A 27 5.58 -12.45 -5.65
C ALA A 27 4.14 -12.95 -5.61
N ASP A 28 3.77 -13.60 -4.53
CA ASP A 28 2.40 -14.02 -4.22
C ASP A 28 1.94 -13.31 -2.95
N PHE A 29 0.69 -12.84 -2.90
CA PHE A 29 0.12 -12.18 -1.74
C PHE A 29 -1.11 -12.93 -1.28
N SER A 30 -1.10 -13.29 -0.01
CA SER A 30 -2.20 -14.02 0.61
C SER A 30 -3.20 -13.08 1.28
N LYS A 31 -4.44 -13.55 1.44
CA LYS A 31 -5.49 -12.80 2.11
C LYS A 31 -5.16 -12.55 3.58
N GLY A 32 -5.28 -11.29 4.02
CA GLY A 32 -5.06 -10.88 5.40
C GLY A 32 -3.58 -10.81 5.82
N GLU A 33 -2.63 -10.98 4.90
CA GLU A 33 -1.20 -10.97 5.17
C GLU A 33 -0.69 -9.55 5.47
N LYS A 34 0.26 -9.42 6.40
CA LYS A 34 0.95 -8.16 6.75
C LYS A 34 2.35 -8.15 6.19
N ILE A 35 2.58 -7.36 5.15
CA ILE A 35 3.83 -7.35 4.40
C ILE A 35 4.53 -5.99 4.54
N ALA A 36 5.77 -5.99 5.00
CA ALA A 36 6.64 -4.82 4.90
C ALA A 36 7.52 -4.91 3.65
N VAL A 37 7.59 -3.82 2.90
CA VAL A 37 8.44 -3.69 1.72
C VAL A 37 9.57 -2.72 2.02
N LEU A 38 10.80 -3.22 2.08
CA LEU A 38 12.00 -2.48 2.39
C LEU A 38 12.89 -2.26 1.17
N GLY A 39 13.78 -1.29 1.22
CA GLY A 39 14.76 -0.98 0.20
C GLY A 39 15.04 0.51 0.12
N SER A 40 16.19 0.88 -0.41
CA SER A 40 16.59 2.28 -0.57
C SER A 40 15.67 3.07 -1.51
N ASN A 41 15.75 4.39 -1.47
CA ASN A 41 15.07 5.23 -2.46
C ASN A 41 15.56 4.87 -3.87
N GLY A 42 14.63 4.79 -4.83
CA GLY A 42 14.93 4.36 -6.20
C GLY A 42 15.11 2.84 -6.38
N SER A 43 14.93 2.01 -5.35
CA SER A 43 15.05 0.55 -5.49
C SER A 43 13.93 -0.12 -6.30
N GLY A 44 12.80 0.58 -6.54
CA GLY A 44 11.69 0.08 -7.35
C GLY A 44 10.37 -0.15 -6.61
N LYS A 45 10.28 0.08 -5.31
CA LYS A 45 9.08 -0.16 -4.50
C LYS A 45 7.84 0.53 -5.07
N SER A 46 7.88 1.85 -5.23
CA SER A 46 6.72 2.62 -5.73
C SER A 46 6.38 2.24 -7.18
N THR A 47 7.37 1.97 -8.03
CA THR A 47 7.14 1.48 -9.39
C THR A 47 6.44 0.12 -9.38
N PHE A 48 6.84 -0.78 -8.48
CA PHE A 48 6.18 -2.06 -8.29
C PHE A 48 4.73 -1.88 -7.84
N PHE A 49 4.47 -1.02 -6.87
CA PHE A 49 3.12 -0.73 -6.39
C PHE A 49 2.21 -0.19 -7.49
N LEU A 50 2.70 0.73 -8.31
CA LEU A 50 1.95 1.27 -9.44
C LEU A 50 1.63 0.23 -10.53
N ASN A 51 2.49 -0.77 -10.71
CA ASN A 51 2.22 -1.89 -11.61
C ASN A 51 1.13 -2.81 -11.05
N ILE A 52 1.21 -3.22 -9.77
CA ILE A 52 0.25 -4.16 -9.18
C ILE A 52 -1.10 -3.52 -8.84
N ASN A 53 -1.18 -2.18 -8.79
CA ASN A 53 -2.45 -1.45 -8.72
C ASN A 53 -3.07 -1.17 -10.12
N GLY A 54 -2.31 -1.39 -11.22
CA GLY A 54 -2.77 -1.16 -12.58
C GLY A 54 -2.76 0.31 -13.02
N VAL A 55 -1.95 1.16 -12.37
CA VAL A 55 -1.64 2.53 -12.83
C VAL A 55 -0.60 2.47 -13.94
N LEU A 56 0.46 1.69 -13.76
CA LEU A 56 1.44 1.40 -14.80
C LEU A 56 1.15 0.04 -15.43
N SER A 57 1.44 -0.08 -16.72
CA SER A 57 1.34 -1.36 -17.44
C SER A 57 2.73 -1.95 -17.60
N HIS A 58 2.93 -3.16 -17.06
CA HIS A 58 4.19 -3.91 -17.22
C HIS A 58 4.43 -4.28 -18.69
N HIS A 59 5.70 -4.45 -19.05
CA HIS A 59 6.10 -4.79 -20.41
C HIS A 59 6.15 -6.30 -20.63
N HIS A 60 6.50 -7.06 -19.58
CA HIS A 60 6.57 -8.53 -19.60
C HIS A 60 6.03 -9.10 -18.29
N GLY A 61 5.63 -10.36 -18.34
CA GLY A 61 5.09 -11.08 -17.19
C GLY A 61 3.57 -11.05 -17.14
N SER A 62 3.02 -11.51 -16.03
CA SER A 62 1.58 -11.57 -15.81
C SER A 62 1.25 -11.24 -14.35
N ILE A 63 0.10 -10.60 -14.16
CA ILE A 63 -0.51 -10.35 -12.85
C ILE A 63 -1.83 -11.13 -12.81
N PHE A 64 -2.06 -11.87 -11.74
CA PHE A 64 -3.31 -12.58 -11.50
C PHE A 64 -3.95 -12.04 -10.22
N TYR A 65 -5.21 -11.64 -10.31
CA TYR A 65 -6.02 -11.38 -9.15
C TYR A 65 -6.92 -12.61 -8.92
N LYS A 66 -6.65 -13.33 -7.83
CA LYS A 66 -7.17 -14.70 -7.64
C LYS A 66 -6.76 -15.55 -8.85
N ASP A 67 -7.71 -16.18 -9.53
CA ASP A 67 -7.43 -17.00 -10.72
C ASP A 67 -7.60 -16.24 -12.05
N ILE A 68 -7.85 -14.92 -11.99
CA ILE A 68 -8.12 -14.10 -13.17
C ILE A 68 -6.83 -13.40 -13.62
N GLU A 69 -6.35 -13.71 -14.81
CA GLU A 69 -5.24 -12.97 -15.42
C GLU A 69 -5.68 -11.53 -15.75
N ILE A 70 -4.88 -10.58 -15.29
CA ILE A 70 -5.13 -9.16 -15.53
C ILE A 70 -4.51 -8.74 -16.86
N THR A 71 -5.33 -8.13 -17.68
CA THR A 71 -4.97 -7.60 -19.00
C THR A 71 -5.47 -6.16 -19.13
N GLY A 72 -5.11 -5.47 -20.21
CA GLY A 72 -5.64 -4.12 -20.47
C GLY A 72 -7.17 -4.02 -20.54
N LYS A 73 -7.88 -5.16 -20.69
CA LYS A 73 -9.36 -5.18 -20.79
C LYS A 73 -10.07 -5.26 -19.44
N ASN A 74 -9.40 -5.69 -18.38
CA ASN A 74 -9.99 -5.92 -17.06
C ASN A 74 -9.16 -5.30 -15.91
N LEU A 75 -8.39 -4.25 -16.20
CA LEU A 75 -7.62 -3.49 -15.20
C LEU A 75 -8.48 -2.91 -14.07
N ASP A 76 -9.77 -2.73 -14.31
CA ASP A 76 -10.74 -2.30 -13.31
C ASP A 76 -10.82 -3.28 -12.11
N ILE A 77 -10.54 -4.56 -12.32
CA ILE A 77 -10.45 -5.56 -11.25
C ILE A 77 -9.35 -5.17 -10.25
N LEU A 78 -8.14 -4.83 -10.71
CA LEU A 78 -7.08 -4.37 -9.82
C LEU A 78 -7.45 -3.06 -9.14
N ARG A 79 -7.90 -2.06 -9.89
CA ARG A 79 -8.22 -0.72 -9.38
C ARG A 79 -9.30 -0.73 -8.30
N ARG A 80 -10.24 -1.69 -8.35
CA ARG A 80 -11.29 -1.86 -7.34
C ARG A 80 -10.81 -2.59 -6.10
N ASN A 81 -9.87 -3.52 -6.25
CA ASN A 81 -9.51 -4.46 -5.18
C ASN A 81 -8.12 -4.20 -4.57
N VAL A 82 -7.27 -3.41 -5.23
CA VAL A 82 -5.93 -3.05 -4.76
C VAL A 82 -5.86 -1.53 -4.62
N GLY A 83 -6.11 -1.03 -3.42
CA GLY A 83 -5.99 0.40 -3.09
C GLY A 83 -4.53 0.79 -2.86
N ILE A 84 -4.17 2.03 -3.20
CA ILE A 84 -2.85 2.58 -2.90
C ILE A 84 -2.99 3.95 -2.24
N VAL A 85 -2.30 4.13 -1.12
CA VAL A 85 -2.14 5.41 -0.42
C VAL A 85 -0.74 5.90 -0.69
N PHE A 86 -0.62 6.98 -1.46
CA PHE A 86 0.67 7.53 -1.86
C PHE A 86 1.42 8.18 -0.69
N GLN A 87 2.75 8.27 -0.81
CA GLN A 87 3.60 8.95 0.15
C GLN A 87 3.15 10.41 0.34
N GLU A 88 3.02 11.15 -0.76
CA GLU A 88 2.57 12.54 -0.76
C GLU A 88 1.05 12.61 -1.02
N PRO A 89 0.24 13.05 -0.04
CA PRO A 89 -1.20 13.13 -0.20
C PRO A 89 -1.64 14.06 -1.35
N ASP A 90 -0.88 15.12 -1.63
CA ASP A 90 -1.18 16.06 -2.71
C ASP A 90 -1.10 15.42 -4.11
N SER A 91 -0.44 14.27 -4.24
CA SER A 91 -0.43 13.47 -5.48
C SER A 91 -1.67 12.61 -5.66
N GLN A 92 -2.46 12.41 -4.60
CA GLN A 92 -3.68 11.59 -4.59
C GLN A 92 -4.94 12.44 -4.60
N LEU A 93 -4.98 13.51 -3.79
CA LEU A 93 -6.18 14.29 -3.53
C LEU A 93 -6.44 15.32 -4.64
N ILE A 94 -7.55 15.16 -5.36
CA ILE A 94 -7.87 15.95 -6.57
C ILE A 94 -9.21 16.68 -6.48
N ALA A 95 -10.12 16.27 -5.58
CA ALA A 95 -11.44 16.89 -5.46
C ALA A 95 -11.41 18.21 -4.71
N SER A 96 -12.49 18.98 -4.83
CA SER A 96 -12.62 20.30 -4.19
C SER A 96 -12.86 20.23 -2.69
N THR A 97 -13.59 19.24 -2.19
CA THR A 97 -13.94 19.05 -0.78
C THR A 97 -13.59 17.63 -0.31
N VAL A 98 -13.49 17.45 1.00
CA VAL A 98 -13.20 16.14 1.62
C VAL A 98 -14.28 15.10 1.27
N GLU A 99 -15.56 15.47 1.32
CA GLU A 99 -16.63 14.54 0.96
C GLU A 99 -16.59 14.13 -0.51
N ALA A 100 -16.31 15.07 -1.41
CA ALA A 100 -16.17 14.79 -2.83
C ALA A 100 -14.98 13.86 -3.10
N GLU A 101 -13.86 14.04 -2.37
CA GLU A 101 -12.70 13.18 -2.46
C GLU A 101 -13.02 11.75 -2.04
N VAL A 102 -13.53 11.56 -0.83
CA VAL A 102 -13.85 10.23 -0.29
C VAL A 102 -14.98 9.53 -1.07
N SER A 103 -15.83 10.30 -1.76
CA SER A 103 -16.89 9.77 -2.62
C SER A 103 -16.39 9.32 -4.00
N PHE A 104 -15.24 9.82 -4.45
CA PHE A 104 -14.77 9.67 -5.82
C PHE A 104 -14.64 8.19 -6.25
N GLY A 105 -13.98 7.39 -5.43
CA GLY A 105 -13.83 5.95 -5.68
C GLY A 105 -15.18 5.20 -5.75
N PRO A 106 -16.01 5.25 -4.69
CA PRO A 106 -17.32 4.61 -4.67
C PRO A 106 -18.26 5.02 -5.82
N VAL A 107 -18.27 6.29 -6.21
CA VAL A 107 -19.06 6.79 -7.35
C VAL A 107 -18.56 6.16 -8.66
N ASN A 108 -17.26 6.14 -8.89
CA ASN A 108 -16.67 5.53 -10.10
C ASN A 108 -16.83 4.01 -10.14
N MET A 109 -17.06 3.36 -9.00
CA MET A 109 -17.43 1.95 -8.96
C MET A 109 -18.86 1.69 -9.41
N GLY A 110 -19.68 2.74 -9.62
CA GLY A 110 -21.07 2.64 -10.05
C GLY A 110 -22.01 2.18 -8.92
N LEU A 111 -21.67 2.45 -7.66
CA LEU A 111 -22.52 2.11 -6.51
C LEU A 111 -23.75 3.02 -6.44
N SER A 112 -24.80 2.55 -5.76
CA SER A 112 -25.97 3.37 -5.49
C SER A 112 -25.63 4.56 -4.59
N GLU A 113 -26.39 5.66 -4.72
CA GLU A 113 -26.19 6.86 -3.89
C GLU A 113 -26.23 6.55 -2.39
N GLU A 114 -27.12 5.66 -1.97
CA GLU A 114 -27.24 5.23 -0.58
C GLU A 114 -25.98 4.47 -0.10
N GLU A 115 -25.45 3.55 -0.93
CA GLU A 115 -24.23 2.81 -0.61
C GLU A 115 -22.99 3.72 -0.62
N VAL A 116 -22.88 4.65 -1.56
CA VAL A 116 -21.83 5.68 -1.57
C VAL A 116 -21.85 6.45 -0.25
N LYS A 117 -23.01 6.99 0.14
CA LYS A 117 -23.18 7.76 1.38
C LYS A 117 -22.81 6.95 2.62
N GLN A 118 -23.21 5.67 2.67
CA GLN A 118 -22.87 4.78 3.77
C GLN A 118 -21.35 4.55 3.87
N ARG A 119 -20.68 4.25 2.75
CA ARG A 119 -19.24 3.99 2.70
C ARG A 119 -18.42 5.23 3.06
N VAL A 120 -18.80 6.38 2.50
CA VAL A 120 -18.19 7.68 2.80
C VAL A 120 -18.28 8.00 4.28
N ASN A 121 -19.47 7.92 4.85
CA ASN A 121 -19.68 8.18 6.27
C ASN A 121 -18.84 7.24 7.15
N SER A 122 -18.85 5.95 6.86
CA SER A 122 -18.06 4.96 7.60
C SER A 122 -16.57 5.27 7.58
N SER A 123 -16.02 5.56 6.40
CA SER A 123 -14.58 5.86 6.23
C SER A 123 -14.19 7.19 6.89
N MET A 124 -15.05 8.19 6.83
CA MET A 124 -14.81 9.48 7.49
C MET A 124 -14.80 9.36 9.01
N ILE A 125 -15.72 8.58 9.59
CA ILE A 125 -15.75 8.25 11.02
C ILE A 125 -14.48 7.51 11.41
N GLU A 126 -14.10 6.48 10.64
CA GLU A 126 -12.93 5.67 10.92
C GLU A 126 -11.65 6.51 10.97
N MET A 127 -11.51 7.48 10.08
CA MET A 127 -10.35 8.37 10.01
C MET A 127 -10.49 9.63 10.86
N ASN A 128 -11.60 9.80 11.61
CA ASN A 128 -11.90 10.97 12.45
C ASN A 128 -11.75 12.28 11.67
N ILE A 129 -12.48 12.37 10.54
CA ILE A 129 -12.49 13.53 9.63
C ILE A 129 -13.89 14.04 9.29
N GLU A 130 -14.95 13.60 10.00
CA GLU A 130 -16.34 14.03 9.74
C GLU A 130 -16.51 15.54 9.82
N SER A 131 -15.82 16.18 10.77
CA SER A 131 -15.83 17.64 10.94
C SER A 131 -15.18 18.41 9.79
N LEU A 132 -14.48 17.70 8.89
CA LEU A 132 -13.81 18.28 7.72
C LEU A 132 -14.62 18.10 6.42
N ARG A 133 -15.79 17.48 6.46
CA ARG A 133 -16.62 17.07 5.32
C ARG A 133 -16.69 18.10 4.20
N GLU A 134 -17.12 19.31 4.53
CA GLU A 134 -17.32 20.42 3.60
C GLU A 134 -16.04 21.23 3.34
N ARG A 135 -14.93 20.86 4.02
CA ARG A 135 -13.71 21.65 3.95
C ARG A 135 -13.00 21.44 2.62
N PRO A 136 -12.50 22.50 1.98
CA PRO A 136 -11.67 22.36 0.80
C PRO A 136 -10.36 21.61 1.11
N VAL A 137 -10.02 20.62 0.26
CA VAL A 137 -8.87 19.72 0.48
C VAL A 137 -7.55 20.48 0.58
N HIS A 138 -7.39 21.55 -0.21
CA HIS A 138 -6.14 22.34 -0.22
C HIS A 138 -5.91 23.16 1.07
N TYR A 139 -6.93 23.36 1.92
CA TYR A 139 -6.78 24.02 3.22
C TYR A 139 -6.46 23.09 4.38
N LEU A 140 -6.31 21.80 4.12
CA LEU A 140 -5.99 20.80 5.13
C LEU A 140 -4.51 20.81 5.50
N SER A 141 -4.19 20.52 6.77
CA SER A 141 -2.83 20.20 7.19
C SER A 141 -2.37 18.87 6.57
N GLY A 142 -1.04 18.63 6.51
CA GLY A 142 -0.49 17.38 5.96
C GLY A 142 -1.07 16.12 6.63
N GLY A 143 -1.19 16.12 7.97
CA GLY A 143 -1.81 15.01 8.70
C GLY A 143 -3.31 14.85 8.41
N GLN A 144 -4.05 15.94 8.18
CA GLN A 144 -5.44 15.87 7.74
C GLN A 144 -5.56 15.31 6.32
N LYS A 145 -4.73 15.78 5.39
CA LYS A 145 -4.65 15.26 4.02
C LYS A 145 -4.36 13.77 4.01
N LYS A 146 -3.40 13.30 4.83
CA LYS A 146 -3.07 11.88 4.94
C LYS A 146 -4.25 11.04 5.41
N ARG A 147 -5.02 11.55 6.39
CA ARG A 147 -6.25 10.87 6.83
C ARG A 147 -7.33 10.82 5.76
N VAL A 148 -7.47 11.90 4.99
CA VAL A 148 -8.41 11.94 3.85
C VAL A 148 -7.98 10.94 2.77
N SER A 149 -6.69 10.87 2.42
CA SER A 149 -6.20 9.92 1.42
C SER A 149 -6.38 8.45 1.85
N ILE A 150 -6.31 8.16 3.15
CA ILE A 150 -6.62 6.82 3.66
C ILE A 150 -8.14 6.57 3.61
N ALA A 151 -8.98 7.54 4.03
CA ALA A 151 -10.43 7.42 3.99
C ALA A 151 -10.98 7.19 2.58
N ASP A 152 -10.41 7.86 1.57
CA ASP A 152 -10.71 7.69 0.16
C ASP A 152 -10.55 6.21 -0.27
N ILE A 153 -9.41 5.60 0.06
CA ILE A 153 -9.16 4.19 -0.24
C ILE A 153 -10.07 3.26 0.56
N LEU A 154 -10.28 3.52 1.86
CA LEU A 154 -11.17 2.70 2.70
C LEU A 154 -12.62 2.69 2.20
N ALA A 155 -13.10 3.81 1.64
CA ALA A 155 -14.44 3.90 1.08
C ALA A 155 -14.67 2.96 -0.11
N MET A 156 -13.62 2.60 -0.84
CA MET A 156 -13.68 1.61 -1.92
C MET A 156 -13.83 0.18 -1.41
N ARG A 157 -13.45 -0.11 -0.14
CA ARG A 157 -13.40 -1.44 0.48
C ARG A 157 -12.56 -2.44 -0.32
N PRO A 158 -11.30 -2.14 -0.61
CA PRO A 158 -10.43 -3.06 -1.35
C PRO A 158 -10.05 -4.28 -0.50
N GLU A 159 -9.61 -5.38 -1.13
CA GLU A 159 -9.09 -6.55 -0.43
C GLU A 159 -7.59 -6.43 -0.10
N ILE A 160 -6.87 -5.55 -0.82
CA ILE A 160 -5.46 -5.23 -0.60
C ILE A 160 -5.31 -3.72 -0.47
N ILE A 161 -4.59 -3.26 0.54
CA ILE A 161 -4.21 -1.85 0.66
C ILE A 161 -2.69 -1.73 0.71
N ILE A 162 -2.16 -0.91 -0.17
CA ILE A 162 -0.75 -0.56 -0.24
C ILE A 162 -0.57 0.83 0.38
N PHE A 163 0.36 0.94 1.31
CA PHE A 163 0.78 2.21 1.87
C PHE A 163 2.23 2.48 1.45
N ASP A 164 2.43 3.49 0.62
CA ASP A 164 3.78 3.90 0.21
C ASP A 164 4.32 4.96 1.18
N GLU A 165 5.32 4.58 1.99
CA GLU A 165 5.98 5.41 3.02
C GLU A 165 4.96 6.21 3.89
N PRO A 166 3.96 5.56 4.49
CA PRO A 166 2.80 6.24 5.09
C PRO A 166 3.14 7.11 6.29
N THR A 167 4.23 6.84 6.97
CA THR A 167 4.67 7.56 8.17
C THR A 167 5.73 8.62 7.91
N ALA A 168 6.21 8.72 6.67
CA ALA A 168 7.13 9.79 6.29
C ALA A 168 6.47 11.16 6.55
N SER A 169 7.16 12.03 7.28
CA SER A 169 6.69 13.37 7.64
C SER A 169 5.48 13.44 8.58
N LEU A 170 5.08 12.33 9.24
CA LEU A 170 4.04 12.35 10.26
C LEU A 170 4.61 12.63 11.65
N ASP A 171 3.85 13.40 12.44
CA ASP A 171 4.13 13.54 13.87
C ASP A 171 3.76 12.26 14.65
N PRO A 172 4.25 12.09 15.90
CA PRO A 172 4.00 10.89 16.70
C PRO A 172 2.51 10.56 16.93
N VAL A 173 1.62 11.56 16.92
CA VAL A 173 0.18 11.36 17.12
C VAL A 173 -0.42 10.72 15.87
N ASN A 174 -0.06 11.24 14.69
CA ASN A 174 -0.52 10.68 13.41
C ASN A 174 0.10 9.30 13.13
N CYS A 175 1.34 9.03 13.57
CA CYS A 175 1.93 7.68 13.52
C CYS A 175 1.10 6.67 14.35
N LYS A 176 0.73 7.01 15.58
CA LYS A 176 -0.14 6.15 16.40
C LYS A 176 -1.53 5.94 15.80
N MET A 177 -2.09 6.95 15.11
CA MET A 177 -3.35 6.78 14.38
C MET A 177 -3.19 5.80 13.21
N PHE A 178 -2.09 5.89 12.50
CA PHE A 178 -1.79 4.95 11.41
C PHE A 178 -1.65 3.51 11.94
N GLU A 179 -0.94 3.30 13.05
CA GLU A 179 -0.84 1.97 13.70
C GLU A 179 -2.23 1.41 14.05
N LYS A 180 -3.13 2.23 14.61
CA LYS A 180 -4.52 1.83 14.89
C LYS A 180 -5.31 1.50 13.61
N THR A 181 -5.04 2.20 12.51
CA THR A 181 -5.65 1.88 11.22
C THR A 181 -5.19 0.50 10.74
N LEU A 182 -3.90 0.19 10.86
CA LEU A 182 -3.37 -1.14 10.52
C LEU A 182 -4.01 -2.26 11.37
N GLU A 183 -4.16 -2.06 12.69
CA GLU A 183 -4.85 -3.01 13.58
C GLU A 183 -6.30 -3.27 13.14
N ARG A 184 -7.01 -2.24 12.69
CA ARG A 184 -8.39 -2.39 12.18
C ARG A 184 -8.44 -3.17 10.87
N LEU A 185 -7.51 -2.88 9.95
CA LEU A 185 -7.41 -3.60 8.67
C LEU A 185 -7.11 -5.10 8.90
N GLU A 186 -6.23 -5.41 9.85
CA GLU A 186 -5.94 -6.77 10.28
C GLU A 186 -7.22 -7.48 10.80
N ASN A 187 -8.00 -6.82 11.67
CA ASN A 187 -9.27 -7.35 12.18
C ASN A 187 -10.32 -7.56 11.07
N GLN A 188 -10.25 -6.82 9.98
CA GLN A 188 -11.10 -6.96 8.80
C GLN A 188 -10.56 -7.98 7.80
N ASN A 189 -9.42 -8.62 8.09
CA ASN A 189 -8.75 -9.59 7.22
C ASN A 189 -8.37 -9.00 5.84
N ILE A 190 -7.98 -7.70 5.82
CA ILE A 190 -7.50 -7.00 4.63
C ILE A 190 -5.99 -7.19 4.53
N THR A 191 -5.52 -7.60 3.35
CA THR A 191 -4.08 -7.72 3.08
C THR A 191 -3.45 -6.32 3.05
N THR A 192 -2.40 -6.13 3.83
CA THR A 192 -1.79 -4.82 3.99
C THR A 192 -0.31 -4.87 3.60
N ILE A 193 0.08 -4.02 2.65
CA ILE A 193 1.46 -3.88 2.18
C ILE A 193 1.94 -2.48 2.56
N VAL A 194 3.01 -2.39 3.34
CA VAL A 194 3.58 -1.11 3.80
C VAL A 194 5.02 -1.00 3.35
N SER A 195 5.33 -0.02 2.49
CA SER A 195 6.73 0.37 2.29
C SER A 195 7.19 1.24 3.44
N THR A 196 8.40 1.02 3.91
CA THR A 196 8.97 1.82 4.98
C THR A 196 10.49 1.73 4.99
N HIS A 197 11.13 2.74 5.59
CA HIS A 197 12.55 2.71 5.96
C HIS A 197 12.76 2.35 7.44
N ASP A 198 11.68 2.27 8.23
CA ASP A 198 11.75 1.90 9.65
C ASP A 198 11.80 0.37 9.81
N VAL A 199 13.02 -0.14 9.99
CA VAL A 199 13.26 -1.57 10.20
C VAL A 199 12.69 -2.08 11.54
N ASN A 200 12.54 -1.20 12.56
CA ASN A 200 11.93 -1.59 13.83
C ASN A 200 10.42 -1.75 13.70
N PHE A 201 9.78 -0.87 12.91
CA PHE A 201 8.37 -1.04 12.56
C PHE A 201 8.17 -2.34 11.78
N ALA A 202 8.96 -2.58 10.74
CA ALA A 202 8.87 -3.81 9.94
C ALA A 202 9.07 -5.08 10.79
N TRP A 203 10.06 -5.07 11.70
CA TRP A 203 10.32 -6.18 12.64
C TRP A 203 9.12 -6.48 13.56
N LYS A 204 8.48 -5.43 14.10
CA LYS A 204 7.40 -5.56 15.07
C LYS A 204 6.07 -5.95 14.44
N TRP A 205 5.78 -5.38 13.28
CA TRP A 205 4.45 -5.42 12.68
C TRP A 205 4.28 -6.48 11.60
N ALA A 206 5.30 -6.68 10.74
CA ALA A 206 5.16 -7.52 9.54
C ALA A 206 5.26 -9.02 9.86
N GLU A 207 4.49 -9.81 9.15
CA GLU A 207 4.62 -11.28 9.12
C GLU A 207 5.61 -11.72 8.03
N ARG A 208 5.78 -10.87 7.00
CA ARG A 208 6.66 -11.09 5.87
C ARG A 208 7.34 -9.80 5.46
N VAL A 209 8.59 -9.90 5.04
CA VAL A 209 9.41 -8.76 4.58
C VAL A 209 9.92 -9.06 3.18
N ILE A 210 9.61 -8.14 2.26
CA ILE A 210 10.14 -8.14 0.90
C ILE A 210 11.19 -7.05 0.79
N VAL A 211 12.37 -7.36 0.30
CA VAL A 211 13.47 -6.39 0.14
C VAL A 211 13.75 -6.13 -1.32
N PHE A 212 13.60 -4.87 -1.73
CA PHE A 212 13.93 -4.39 -3.08
C PHE A 212 15.33 -3.81 -3.14
N HIS A 213 16.05 -4.12 -4.22
CA HIS A 213 17.32 -3.54 -4.57
C HIS A 213 17.50 -3.53 -6.10
N ASP A 214 17.83 -2.36 -6.68
CA ASP A 214 18.07 -2.17 -8.11
C ASP A 214 17.01 -2.79 -9.04
N GLY A 215 15.73 -2.59 -8.70
CA GLY A 215 14.60 -3.07 -9.47
C GLY A 215 14.30 -4.56 -9.32
N CYS A 216 14.95 -5.25 -8.38
CA CYS A 216 14.75 -6.68 -8.11
C CYS A 216 14.29 -6.91 -6.66
N ILE A 217 13.53 -7.98 -6.44
CA ILE A 217 13.36 -8.55 -5.10
C ILE A 217 14.59 -9.39 -4.79
N ILE A 218 15.32 -9.03 -3.72
CA ILE A 218 16.52 -9.74 -3.28
C ILE A 218 16.31 -10.59 -2.03
N ALA A 219 15.22 -10.39 -1.33
CA ALA A 219 14.73 -11.26 -0.26
C ALA A 219 13.22 -11.16 -0.14
N ASP A 220 12.60 -12.25 0.27
CA ASP A 220 11.18 -12.42 0.49
C ASP A 220 10.98 -13.53 1.52
N ASP A 221 10.89 -13.17 2.81
CA ASP A 221 10.88 -14.14 3.92
C ASP A 221 10.30 -13.50 5.19
N ILE A 222 10.18 -14.28 6.25
CA ILE A 222 9.79 -13.79 7.57
C ILE A 222 10.84 -12.80 8.10
N PRO A 223 10.44 -11.81 8.94
CA PRO A 223 11.34 -10.77 9.44
C PRO A 223 12.62 -11.34 10.07
N LYS A 224 12.51 -12.43 10.84
CA LYS A 224 13.65 -13.07 11.51
C LYS A 224 14.75 -13.48 10.53
N ASN A 225 14.39 -14.09 9.40
CA ASN A 225 15.36 -14.54 8.40
C ASN A 225 16.00 -13.36 7.69
N VAL A 226 15.19 -12.39 7.24
CA VAL A 226 15.68 -11.19 6.55
C VAL A 226 16.66 -10.39 7.41
N PHE A 227 16.33 -10.10 8.66
CA PHE A 227 17.16 -9.27 9.54
C PHE A 227 18.33 -10.00 10.18
N SER A 228 18.40 -11.34 10.08
CA SER A 228 19.55 -12.13 10.50
C SER A 228 20.67 -12.17 9.44
N ASP A 229 20.36 -11.91 8.18
CA ASP A 229 21.33 -11.95 7.07
C ASP A 229 22.07 -10.61 6.95
N SER A 230 23.26 -10.55 7.54
CA SER A 230 24.11 -9.34 7.50
C SER A 230 24.59 -9.00 6.07
N GLY A 231 24.73 -9.98 5.19
CA GLY A 231 25.12 -9.77 3.80
C GLY A 231 24.00 -9.10 3.00
N LEU A 232 22.78 -9.58 3.18
CA LEU A 232 21.56 -8.98 2.63
C LEU A 232 21.36 -7.54 3.12
N LEU A 233 21.45 -7.30 4.42
CA LEU A 233 21.29 -5.97 5.01
C LEU A 233 22.30 -4.97 4.43
N LYS A 234 23.58 -5.38 4.35
CA LYS A 234 24.63 -4.55 3.73
C LYS A 234 24.31 -4.23 2.26
N LYS A 235 23.89 -5.24 1.49
CA LYS A 235 23.55 -5.07 0.06
C LYS A 235 22.35 -4.12 -0.12
N ALA A 236 21.35 -4.21 0.73
CA ALA A 236 20.13 -3.38 0.68
C ALA A 236 20.28 -2.01 1.33
N ASN A 237 21.44 -1.68 1.91
CA ASN A 237 21.65 -0.49 2.76
C ASN A 237 20.66 -0.43 3.95
N LEU A 238 20.36 -1.58 4.54
CA LEU A 238 19.50 -1.70 5.72
C LEU A 238 20.35 -1.93 6.97
N VAL A 239 19.81 -1.53 8.12
CA VAL A 239 20.39 -1.80 9.44
C VAL A 239 19.59 -2.90 10.13
N ARG A 240 20.21 -3.58 11.10
CA ARG A 240 19.49 -4.53 11.96
C ARG A 240 18.52 -3.78 12.87
N PRO A 241 17.28 -4.27 13.08
CA PRO A 241 16.36 -3.68 14.04
C PRO A 241 16.95 -3.70 15.46
N VAL A 242 16.92 -2.58 16.16
CA VAL A 242 17.35 -2.50 17.56
C VAL A 242 16.50 -3.41 18.45
N LEU A 243 15.20 -3.53 18.14
CA LEU A 243 14.26 -4.39 18.88
C LEU A 243 14.59 -5.88 18.76
N MET A 244 15.34 -6.29 17.75
CA MET A 244 15.78 -7.69 17.59
C MET A 244 16.84 -8.09 18.63
N GLU A 245 17.58 -7.12 19.19
CA GLU A 245 18.64 -7.36 20.17
C GLU A 245 18.10 -7.47 21.61
N VAL A 246 16.83 -7.07 21.84
CA VAL A 246 16.19 -6.97 23.15
C VAL A 246 15.24 -8.16 23.40
N CYS A 247 14.96 -8.95 22.40
CA CYS A 247 14.14 -10.18 22.47
C CYS A 247 15.01 -11.43 22.36
#